data_79cd3abac86b5b85e2b5c4709bbe9736
#
_entry.id   79cd3abac86b5b85e2b5c4709bbe9736
#
_cell.length_a   1.000
_cell.length_b   1.000
_cell.length_c   1.000
_cell.angle_alpha   90.00
_cell.angle_beta   90.00
_cell.angle_gamma   90.00
#
_symmetry.space_group_name_H-M   'P 1'
#
loop_
_entity.id
_entity.type
_entity.pdbx_description
1 polymer ?
#
loop_
_entity_poly.entity_id
_entity_poly.type
_entity_poly.pdbx_seq_one_letter_code
_entity_poly.pdbx_strand_id
1 'polypeptide(L)'
;IALSTPNGVGNWFHKTWVGAEEGINDWNFIKLHWNLHPERNEDWRKEQDKLLGPSLAAQECDCDFITSGQTVIDGVILDEYREKQCQDPLEKRGVDSNLWIWQPPNYTKDYVLSADVSRGDGSDYSAFHVMDIETMEQVAEYKGRMSTKDFGNLCVNVATEYNNALLVVENNNIGWAALQQCIDRGYENLFYTSKDLKYVDTEHQINNRYRTQDRNMVAGFSMTMKTRPLVISKLEEYFREKSVIVRSNRLIDELFVFIYNNNKA
;
A
#
# COMPACT_ATOMS: atom_id res chain seq x y z
N ILE A 1 15.64 14.36 -25.57
CA ILE A 1 16.33 14.85 -24.36
C ILE A 1 15.26 15.12 -23.32
N ALA A 2 15.42 14.59 -22.12
CA ALA A 2 14.60 14.90 -20.95
C ALA A 2 15.52 15.50 -19.87
N LEU A 3 15.12 16.64 -19.31
CA LEU A 3 15.80 17.30 -18.20
C LEU A 3 14.82 17.44 -17.05
N SER A 4 15.21 17.01 -15.87
CA SER A 4 14.42 17.17 -14.64
C SER A 4 15.33 17.03 -13.43
N THR A 5 14.90 17.57 -12.30
CA THR A 5 15.38 17.15 -10.99
C THR A 5 14.56 15.95 -10.51
N PRO A 6 15.09 15.06 -9.67
CA PRO A 6 14.33 13.98 -9.06
C PRO A 6 13.09 14.52 -8.35
N ASN A 7 12.01 13.73 -8.37
CA ASN A 7 10.80 14.04 -7.62
C ASN A 7 10.13 12.73 -7.19
N GLY A 8 10.76 12.05 -6.24
CA GLY A 8 10.35 10.73 -5.79
C GLY A 8 10.62 9.62 -6.81
N VAL A 9 10.38 8.41 -6.37
CA VAL A 9 10.55 7.18 -7.16
C VAL A 9 9.26 6.80 -7.89
N GLY A 10 9.36 5.89 -8.90
CA GLY A 10 8.21 5.27 -9.56
C GLY A 10 7.54 6.07 -10.67
N ASN A 11 7.81 7.38 -10.82
CA ASN A 11 7.32 8.19 -11.93
C ASN A 11 8.04 7.86 -13.25
N TRP A 12 7.57 8.43 -14.38
CA TRP A 12 8.14 8.16 -15.69
C TRP A 12 9.63 8.48 -15.77
N PHE A 13 10.06 9.62 -15.20
CA PHE A 13 11.46 10.04 -15.25
C PHE A 13 12.36 9.08 -14.46
N HIS A 14 11.95 8.70 -13.24
CA HIS A 14 12.66 7.71 -12.43
C HIS A 14 12.78 6.35 -13.14
N LYS A 15 11.66 5.80 -13.66
CA LYS A 15 11.67 4.52 -14.38
C LYS A 15 12.57 4.55 -15.62
N THR A 16 12.55 5.66 -16.37
CA THR A 16 13.41 5.84 -17.53
C THR A 16 14.87 5.95 -17.12
N TRP A 17 15.14 6.64 -16.02
CA TRP A 17 16.47 6.80 -15.44
C TRP A 17 17.06 5.46 -15.01
N VAL A 18 16.36 4.71 -14.17
CA VAL A 18 16.78 3.38 -13.70
C VAL A 18 16.98 2.42 -14.87
N GLY A 19 16.06 2.40 -15.84
CA GLY A 19 16.20 1.60 -17.04
C GLY A 19 17.44 1.97 -17.89
N ALA A 20 17.88 3.22 -17.85
CA ALA A 20 19.12 3.65 -18.49
C ALA A 20 20.37 3.20 -17.70
N GLU A 21 20.34 3.30 -16.37
CA GLU A 21 21.42 2.81 -15.50
C GLU A 21 21.62 1.29 -15.62
N GLU A 22 20.53 0.54 -15.73
CA GLU A 22 20.52 -0.92 -15.87
C GLU A 22 20.72 -1.39 -17.31
N GLY A 23 20.78 -0.48 -18.29
CA GLY A 23 20.93 -0.81 -19.70
C GLY A 23 19.71 -1.48 -20.33
N ILE A 24 18.53 -1.31 -19.74
CA ILE A 24 17.26 -1.89 -20.21
C ILE A 24 16.65 -1.07 -21.37
N ASN A 25 16.99 0.22 -21.46
CA ASN A 25 16.49 1.12 -22.50
C ASN A 25 17.64 1.82 -23.24
N ASP A 26 17.33 2.50 -24.35
CA ASP A 26 18.31 3.20 -25.20
C ASP A 26 18.64 4.62 -24.72
N TRP A 27 18.27 5.00 -23.51
CA TRP A 27 18.58 6.33 -22.98
C TRP A 27 19.98 6.35 -22.36
N ASN A 28 20.69 7.48 -22.59
CA ASN A 28 21.91 7.79 -21.86
C ASN A 28 21.58 8.73 -20.71
N PHE A 29 22.07 8.44 -19.51
CA PHE A 29 21.84 9.26 -18.33
C PHE A 29 23.07 10.11 -18.00
N ILE A 30 22.84 11.32 -17.51
CA ILE A 30 23.86 12.22 -17.00
C ILE A 30 23.35 12.78 -15.66
N LYS A 31 24.05 12.46 -14.57
CA LYS A 31 23.76 12.99 -13.23
C LYS A 31 24.64 14.20 -12.95
N LEU A 32 24.03 15.37 -12.74
CA LEU A 32 24.74 16.62 -12.42
C LEU A 32 24.63 16.92 -10.91
N HIS A 33 25.31 16.09 -10.11
CA HIS A 33 25.38 16.25 -8.66
C HIS A 33 26.14 17.55 -8.28
N TRP A 34 25.74 18.21 -7.18
CA TRP A 34 26.30 19.50 -6.76
C TRP A 34 27.82 19.51 -6.63
N ASN A 35 28.42 18.38 -6.19
CA ASN A 35 29.87 18.28 -5.99
C ASN A 35 30.71 18.30 -7.28
N LEU A 36 30.07 18.22 -8.45
CA LEU A 36 30.75 18.41 -9.73
C LEU A 36 31.07 19.89 -10.00
N HIS A 37 30.45 20.81 -9.26
CA HIS A 37 30.69 22.23 -9.42
C HIS A 37 31.89 22.65 -8.56
N PRO A 38 32.94 23.25 -9.14
CA PRO A 38 34.21 23.50 -8.42
C PRO A 38 34.09 24.47 -7.23
N GLU A 39 33.06 25.32 -7.23
CA GLU A 39 32.85 26.31 -6.15
C GLU A 39 31.92 25.83 -5.05
N ARG A 40 31.39 24.57 -5.13
CA ARG A 40 30.47 24.02 -4.14
C ARG A 40 31.20 23.01 -3.27
N ASN A 41 30.99 23.13 -1.96
CA ASN A 41 31.56 22.25 -0.94
C ASN A 41 30.50 21.80 0.07
N GLU A 42 30.87 20.97 1.05
CA GLU A 42 29.97 20.46 2.08
C GLU A 42 29.27 21.57 2.90
N ASP A 43 29.95 22.71 3.12
CA ASP A 43 29.34 23.82 3.85
C ASP A 43 28.28 24.52 3.00
N TRP A 44 28.53 24.67 1.70
CA TRP A 44 27.52 25.13 0.74
C TRP A 44 26.30 24.16 0.74
N ARG A 45 26.57 22.84 0.76
CA ARG A 45 25.47 21.85 0.76
C ARG A 45 24.61 21.94 2.03
N LYS A 46 25.23 22.09 3.22
CA LYS A 46 24.54 22.32 4.50
C LYS A 46 23.76 23.63 4.53
N GLU A 47 24.23 24.65 3.83
CA GLU A 47 23.50 25.90 3.68
C GLU A 47 22.23 25.69 2.84
N GLN A 48 22.28 24.86 1.77
CA GLN A 48 21.09 24.51 1.00
C GLN A 48 20.02 23.78 1.85
N ASP A 49 20.42 22.90 2.79
CA ASP A 49 19.47 22.29 3.74
C ASP A 49 18.73 23.31 4.59
N LYS A 50 19.41 24.38 4.99
CA LYS A 50 18.78 25.47 5.76
C LYS A 50 17.86 26.34 4.91
N LEU A 51 18.22 26.57 3.65
CA LEU A 51 17.49 27.45 2.74
C LEU A 51 16.26 26.77 2.12
N LEU A 52 16.43 25.52 1.67
CA LEU A 52 15.44 24.79 0.89
C LEU A 52 14.67 23.76 1.73
N GLY A 53 15.24 23.34 2.85
CA GLY A 53 14.84 22.17 3.59
C GLY A 53 15.46 20.88 3.01
N PRO A 54 15.60 19.81 3.83
CA PRO A 54 16.35 18.61 3.45
C PRO A 54 15.84 17.94 2.17
N SER A 55 14.52 17.79 2.02
CA SER A 55 13.91 17.12 0.87
C SER A 55 14.15 17.84 -0.44
N LEU A 56 13.95 19.18 -0.48
CA LEU A 56 14.16 19.96 -1.68
C LEU A 56 15.65 20.12 -2.00
N ALA A 57 16.50 20.18 -0.99
CA ALA A 57 17.94 20.19 -1.18
C ALA A 57 18.47 18.85 -1.74
N ALA A 58 17.92 17.71 -1.30
CA ALA A 58 18.20 16.41 -1.86
C ALA A 58 17.78 16.32 -3.34
N GLN A 59 16.60 16.86 -3.67
CA GLN A 59 16.09 16.93 -5.03
C GLN A 59 17.00 17.76 -5.95
N GLU A 60 17.27 19.00 -5.56
CA GLU A 60 17.91 20.02 -6.43
C GLU A 60 19.44 19.92 -6.45
N CYS A 61 20.04 19.42 -5.38
CA CYS A 61 21.50 19.37 -5.23
C CYS A 61 22.05 17.94 -5.38
N ASP A 62 21.49 16.97 -4.65
CA ASP A 62 22.05 15.62 -4.62
C ASP A 62 21.54 14.75 -5.77
N CYS A 63 20.52 15.20 -6.49
CA CYS A 63 19.82 14.41 -7.49
C CYS A 63 19.33 13.06 -6.90
N ASP A 64 18.77 13.11 -5.69
CA ASP A 64 18.30 11.94 -4.96
C ASP A 64 16.80 11.76 -5.18
N PHE A 65 16.41 10.59 -5.72
CA PHE A 65 15.02 10.26 -5.96
C PHE A 65 14.27 9.85 -4.70
N ILE A 66 14.94 9.23 -3.75
CA ILE A 66 14.30 8.67 -2.54
C ILE A 66 13.90 9.79 -1.59
N THR A 67 14.85 10.62 -1.23
CA THR A 67 14.63 11.71 -0.26
C THR A 67 13.84 12.89 -0.86
N SER A 68 13.84 13.04 -2.18
CA SER A 68 13.13 14.14 -2.87
C SER A 68 11.61 13.97 -2.95
N GLY A 69 11.08 12.77 -2.71
CA GLY A 69 9.65 12.48 -2.84
C GLY A 69 8.82 13.06 -1.69
N GLN A 70 7.63 13.59 -2.03
CA GLN A 70 6.59 13.92 -1.03
C GLN A 70 5.72 12.70 -0.75
N THR A 71 6.35 11.56 -0.49
CA THR A 71 5.65 10.32 -0.16
C THR A 71 4.96 10.43 1.19
N VAL A 72 3.82 9.74 1.32
CA VAL A 72 3.07 9.68 2.59
C VAL A 72 3.92 9.01 3.68
N ILE A 73 4.67 7.98 3.29
CA ILE A 73 5.66 7.32 4.15
C ILE A 73 7.04 7.75 3.68
N ASP A 74 7.93 8.07 4.61
CA ASP A 74 9.31 8.48 4.30
C ASP A 74 10.01 7.42 3.42
N GLY A 75 10.61 7.88 2.32
CA GLY A 75 11.29 7.01 1.36
C GLY A 75 12.43 6.19 1.98
N VAL A 76 13.14 6.75 2.96
CA VAL A 76 14.22 6.04 3.67
C VAL A 76 13.66 4.86 4.47
N ILE A 77 12.48 5.04 5.09
CA ILE A 77 11.78 3.95 5.80
C ILE A 77 11.36 2.87 4.81
N LEU A 78 10.77 3.25 3.68
CA LEU A 78 10.34 2.30 2.64
C LEU A 78 11.52 1.49 2.07
N ASP A 79 12.66 2.14 1.89
CA ASP A 79 13.88 1.48 1.41
C ASP A 79 14.40 0.46 2.43
N GLU A 80 14.40 0.83 3.71
CA GLU A 80 14.75 -0.10 4.79
C GLU A 80 13.81 -1.32 4.84
N TYR A 81 12.50 -1.13 4.63
CA TYR A 81 11.54 -2.23 4.53
C TYR A 81 11.84 -3.14 3.35
N ARG A 82 12.14 -2.55 2.19
CA ARG A 82 12.51 -3.28 0.97
C ARG A 82 13.72 -4.17 1.20
N GLU A 83 14.78 -3.64 1.79
CA GLU A 83 16.03 -4.37 2.00
C GLU A 83 15.94 -5.44 3.07
N LYS A 84 15.20 -5.18 4.18
CA LYS A 84 15.25 -6.04 5.36
C LYS A 84 14.06 -6.97 5.53
N GLN A 85 12.90 -6.62 4.96
CA GLN A 85 11.66 -7.34 5.24
C GLN A 85 11.04 -7.97 4.01
N CYS A 86 11.15 -7.33 2.82
CA CYS A 86 10.61 -7.88 1.60
C CYS A 86 11.34 -9.15 1.20
N GLN A 87 10.59 -10.12 0.70
CA GLN A 87 11.13 -11.40 0.23
C GLN A 87 10.23 -12.03 -0.82
N ASP A 88 10.79 -12.95 -1.59
CA ASP A 88 10.00 -13.73 -2.52
C ASP A 88 8.97 -14.58 -1.79
N PRO A 89 7.75 -14.74 -2.33
CA PRO A 89 6.74 -15.60 -1.74
C PRO A 89 7.16 -17.08 -1.82
N LEU A 90 6.76 -17.86 -0.82
CA LEU A 90 6.93 -19.31 -0.82
C LEU A 90 6.13 -19.98 -1.93
N GLU A 91 4.97 -19.41 -2.26
CA GLU A 91 4.07 -19.95 -3.26
C GLU A 91 3.39 -18.82 -4.04
N LYS A 92 3.21 -19.04 -5.34
CA LYS A 92 2.40 -18.18 -6.23
C LYS A 92 1.25 -19.02 -6.79
N ARG A 93 0.02 -18.62 -6.51
CA ARG A 93 -1.21 -19.34 -6.94
C ARG A 93 -2.01 -18.57 -7.98
N GLY A 94 -2.92 -19.28 -8.61
CA GLY A 94 -3.81 -18.76 -9.65
C GLY A 94 -3.20 -18.89 -11.04
N VAL A 95 -4.06 -18.76 -12.06
CA VAL A 95 -3.67 -18.88 -13.48
C VAL A 95 -2.65 -17.80 -13.86
N ASP A 96 -2.81 -16.62 -13.26
CA ASP A 96 -1.95 -15.46 -13.44
C ASP A 96 -0.78 -15.38 -12.44
N SER A 97 -0.67 -16.36 -11.51
CA SER A 97 0.32 -16.39 -10.43
C SER A 97 0.33 -15.13 -9.55
N ASN A 98 -0.80 -14.46 -9.40
CA ASN A 98 -0.95 -13.18 -8.73
C ASN A 98 -1.30 -13.29 -7.23
N LEU A 99 -1.73 -14.45 -6.75
CA LEU A 99 -1.87 -14.71 -5.31
C LEU A 99 -0.52 -15.18 -4.76
N TRP A 100 0.12 -14.32 -3.99
CA TRP A 100 1.43 -14.57 -3.37
C TRP A 100 1.24 -14.95 -1.90
N ILE A 101 1.91 -16.00 -1.46
CA ILE A 101 1.80 -16.56 -0.11
C ILE A 101 3.21 -16.66 0.48
N TRP A 102 3.43 -15.99 1.60
CA TRP A 102 4.67 -16.06 2.40
C TRP A 102 4.56 -17.02 3.56
N GLN A 103 3.36 -17.13 4.14
CA GLN A 103 3.09 -18.09 5.20
C GLN A 103 1.78 -18.83 4.89
N PRO A 104 1.77 -20.18 4.96
CA PRO A 104 0.55 -20.93 4.83
C PRO A 104 -0.38 -20.65 6.03
N PRO A 105 -1.70 -20.86 5.88
CA PRO A 105 -2.65 -20.65 6.96
C PRO A 105 -2.36 -21.53 8.16
N ASN A 106 -2.48 -20.95 9.36
CA ASN A 106 -2.39 -21.66 10.64
C ASN A 106 -3.71 -21.48 11.39
N TYR A 107 -4.41 -22.57 11.67
CA TYR A 107 -5.73 -22.55 12.29
C TYR A 107 -5.73 -22.20 13.78
N THR A 108 -4.57 -21.94 14.38
CA THR A 108 -4.44 -21.43 15.75
C THR A 108 -4.28 -19.91 15.80
N LYS A 109 -4.18 -19.26 14.64
CA LYS A 109 -3.98 -17.81 14.52
C LYS A 109 -5.22 -17.12 13.98
N ASP A 110 -5.38 -15.85 14.30
CA ASP A 110 -6.40 -14.98 13.75
C ASP A 110 -5.82 -14.08 12.65
N TYR A 111 -6.63 -13.85 11.60
CA TYR A 111 -6.19 -13.08 10.43
C TYR A 111 -7.21 -12.03 10.03
N VAL A 112 -6.72 -10.97 9.38
CA VAL A 112 -7.54 -9.99 8.67
C VAL A 112 -7.20 -10.03 7.19
N LEU A 113 -8.21 -10.11 6.33
CA LEU A 113 -8.10 -9.91 4.90
C LEU A 113 -8.71 -8.56 4.54
N SER A 114 -7.89 -7.62 4.10
CA SER A 114 -8.32 -6.29 3.66
C SER A 114 -8.26 -6.19 2.14
N ALA A 115 -9.37 -5.79 1.51
CA ALA A 115 -9.54 -5.81 0.06
C ALA A 115 -10.00 -4.47 -0.50
N ASP A 116 -9.32 -4.03 -1.57
CA ASP A 116 -9.68 -2.93 -2.46
C ASP A 116 -10.11 -3.47 -3.83
N VAL A 117 -11.17 -2.91 -4.38
CA VAL A 117 -11.89 -3.48 -5.53
C VAL A 117 -11.85 -2.56 -6.73
N SER A 118 -11.31 -3.05 -7.85
CA SER A 118 -11.42 -2.40 -9.16
C SER A 118 -12.48 -3.07 -10.05
N ARG A 119 -12.82 -2.44 -11.17
CA ARG A 119 -13.77 -3.02 -12.17
C ARG A 119 -13.24 -4.27 -12.86
N GLY A 120 -11.91 -4.37 -12.96
CA GLY A 120 -11.26 -5.47 -13.68
C GLY A 120 -11.21 -5.31 -15.20
N ASP A 121 -11.85 -4.28 -15.77
CA ASP A 121 -11.91 -3.98 -17.21
C ASP A 121 -11.03 -2.80 -17.64
N GLY A 122 -10.42 -2.11 -16.66
CA GLY A 122 -9.58 -0.93 -16.87
C GLY A 122 -8.10 -1.16 -16.59
N SER A 123 -7.39 -0.07 -16.33
CA SER A 123 -5.97 -0.06 -15.94
C SER A 123 -5.76 -0.49 -14.48
N ASP A 124 -6.79 -0.35 -13.65
CA ASP A 124 -6.69 -0.54 -12.21
C ASP A 124 -6.73 -2.02 -11.82
N TYR A 125 -6.12 -2.33 -10.68
CA TYR A 125 -6.07 -3.66 -10.11
C TYR A 125 -6.98 -3.78 -8.89
N SER A 126 -7.61 -4.95 -8.72
CA SER A 126 -8.12 -5.36 -7.41
C SER A 126 -6.98 -5.97 -6.61
N ALA A 127 -6.91 -5.64 -5.33
CA ALA A 127 -5.88 -6.14 -4.45
C ALA A 127 -6.45 -6.50 -3.06
N PHE A 128 -5.82 -7.46 -2.41
CA PHE A 128 -6.02 -7.70 -0.98
C PHE A 128 -4.72 -8.11 -0.31
N HIS A 129 -4.65 -7.85 0.99
CA HIS A 129 -3.60 -8.33 1.88
C HIS A 129 -4.20 -9.17 3.00
N VAL A 130 -3.53 -10.27 3.34
CA VAL A 130 -3.85 -11.05 4.54
C VAL A 130 -2.78 -10.77 5.57
N MET A 131 -3.21 -10.34 6.76
CA MET A 131 -2.34 -10.03 7.89
C MET A 131 -2.62 -10.98 9.05
N ASP A 132 -1.56 -11.53 9.62
CA ASP A 132 -1.59 -12.15 10.95
C ASP A 132 -1.72 -11.03 11.99
N ILE A 133 -2.79 -11.03 12.79
CA ILE A 133 -3.08 -9.93 13.72
C ILE A 133 -2.23 -9.98 15.00
N GLU A 134 -1.64 -11.12 15.33
CA GLU A 134 -0.78 -11.25 16.51
C GLU A 134 0.61 -10.66 16.26
N THR A 135 1.15 -10.90 15.06
CA THR A 135 2.50 -10.46 14.67
C THR A 135 2.50 -9.20 13.80
N MET A 136 1.34 -8.76 13.33
CA MET A 136 1.18 -7.69 12.35
C MET A 136 1.98 -7.96 11.05
N GLU A 137 2.09 -9.24 10.65
CA GLU A 137 2.85 -9.68 9.49
C GLU A 137 1.93 -9.95 8.30
N GLN A 138 2.33 -9.45 7.14
CA GLN A 138 1.72 -9.79 5.85
C GLN A 138 2.05 -11.23 5.49
N VAL A 139 1.03 -12.09 5.41
CA VAL A 139 1.18 -13.52 5.14
C VAL A 139 0.78 -13.91 3.72
N ALA A 140 -0.13 -13.16 3.10
CA ALA A 140 -0.49 -13.33 1.70
C ALA A 140 -0.93 -12.02 1.05
N GLU A 141 -0.88 -11.98 -0.29
CA GLU A 141 -1.29 -10.85 -1.12
C GLU A 141 -1.84 -11.32 -2.45
N TYR A 142 -2.89 -10.68 -2.91
CA TYR A 142 -3.32 -10.75 -4.30
C TYR A 142 -3.30 -9.35 -4.92
N LYS A 143 -2.85 -9.26 -6.17
CA LYS A 143 -2.98 -8.07 -7.01
C LYS A 143 -3.18 -8.50 -8.45
N GLY A 144 -4.37 -8.27 -8.98
CA GLY A 144 -4.70 -8.72 -10.34
C GLY A 144 -5.95 -8.05 -10.90
N ARG A 145 -6.28 -8.41 -12.14
CA ARG A 145 -7.50 -7.94 -12.83
C ARG A 145 -8.46 -9.10 -12.98
N MET A 146 -9.62 -8.96 -12.40
CA MET A 146 -10.73 -9.90 -12.55
C MET A 146 -12.06 -9.20 -12.34
N SER A 147 -13.16 -9.84 -12.69
CA SER A 147 -14.49 -9.29 -12.41
C SER A 147 -14.70 -9.11 -10.91
N THR A 148 -15.52 -8.14 -10.50
CA THR A 148 -15.87 -7.91 -9.10
C THR A 148 -16.46 -9.15 -8.43
N LYS A 149 -17.24 -9.95 -9.19
CA LYS A 149 -17.81 -11.21 -8.74
C LYS A 149 -16.73 -12.25 -8.45
N ASP A 150 -15.78 -12.43 -9.36
CA ASP A 150 -14.70 -13.41 -9.20
C ASP A 150 -13.76 -12.99 -8.08
N PHE A 151 -13.51 -11.69 -7.94
CA PHE A 151 -12.73 -11.15 -6.84
C PHE A 151 -13.40 -11.38 -5.49
N GLY A 152 -14.70 -11.13 -5.36
CA GLY A 152 -15.47 -11.47 -4.16
C GLY A 152 -15.40 -12.96 -3.81
N ASN A 153 -15.47 -13.85 -4.83
CA ASN A 153 -15.28 -15.28 -4.64
C ASN A 153 -13.88 -15.63 -4.14
N LEU A 154 -12.85 -15.00 -4.71
CA LEU A 154 -11.46 -15.20 -4.29
C LEU A 154 -11.25 -14.74 -2.85
N CYS A 155 -11.78 -13.56 -2.48
CA CYS A 155 -11.71 -13.05 -1.10
C CYS A 155 -12.30 -14.04 -0.10
N VAL A 156 -13.52 -14.56 -0.37
CA VAL A 156 -14.16 -15.55 0.50
C VAL A 156 -13.33 -16.83 0.60
N ASN A 157 -12.82 -17.34 -0.53
CA ASN A 157 -12.03 -18.58 -0.52
C ASN A 157 -10.77 -18.43 0.32
N VAL A 158 -10.00 -17.35 0.11
CA VAL A 158 -8.76 -17.09 0.84
C VAL A 158 -9.03 -16.78 2.30
N ALA A 159 -10.05 -15.96 2.61
CA ALA A 159 -10.42 -15.67 3.99
C ALA A 159 -10.86 -16.95 4.75
N THR A 160 -11.57 -17.86 4.08
CA THR A 160 -11.95 -19.16 4.67
C THR A 160 -10.71 -20.03 4.93
N GLU A 161 -9.78 -20.09 3.98
CA GLU A 161 -8.52 -20.83 4.10
C GLU A 161 -7.69 -20.30 5.28
N TYR A 162 -7.62 -18.97 5.46
CA TYR A 162 -6.94 -18.31 6.58
C TYR A 162 -7.83 -18.24 7.84
N ASN A 163 -8.27 -19.39 8.30
CA ASN A 163 -9.02 -19.60 9.56
C ASN A 163 -10.25 -18.69 9.68
N ASN A 164 -11.01 -18.52 8.60
CA ASN A 164 -12.14 -17.59 8.52
C ASN A 164 -11.75 -16.17 8.94
N ALA A 165 -10.70 -15.64 8.31
CA ALA A 165 -10.18 -14.28 8.53
C ALA A 165 -11.29 -13.23 8.57
N LEU A 166 -11.14 -12.18 9.39
CA LEU A 166 -12.03 -11.02 9.30
C LEU A 166 -11.89 -10.38 7.91
N LEU A 167 -12.96 -10.43 7.12
CA LEU A 167 -12.96 -9.91 5.75
C LEU A 167 -13.43 -8.46 5.73
N VAL A 168 -12.49 -7.56 5.43
CA VAL A 168 -12.70 -6.11 5.31
C VAL A 168 -12.65 -5.75 3.83
N VAL A 169 -13.78 -5.43 3.23
CA VAL A 169 -13.86 -4.96 1.83
C VAL A 169 -14.25 -3.49 1.84
N GLU A 170 -13.53 -2.65 1.08
CA GLU A 170 -13.95 -1.27 0.87
C GLU A 170 -15.29 -1.25 0.13
N ASN A 171 -16.31 -0.59 0.71
CA ASN A 171 -17.69 -0.63 0.19
C ASN A 171 -18.04 0.56 -0.70
N ASN A 172 -17.09 1.42 -1.04
CA ASN A 172 -17.33 2.58 -1.91
C ASN A 172 -17.55 2.12 -3.37
N ASN A 173 -18.52 2.72 -4.06
CA ASN A 173 -18.80 2.53 -5.48
C ASN A 173 -18.82 1.04 -5.92
N ILE A 174 -17.73 0.59 -6.55
CA ILE A 174 -17.58 -0.73 -7.16
C ILE A 174 -17.36 -1.81 -6.11
N GLY A 175 -16.74 -1.48 -4.97
CA GLY A 175 -16.50 -2.42 -3.88
C GLY A 175 -17.76 -3.10 -3.38
N TRP A 176 -18.91 -2.41 -3.48
CA TRP A 176 -20.20 -3.00 -3.12
C TRP A 176 -20.55 -4.27 -3.91
N ALA A 177 -20.17 -4.34 -5.20
CA ALA A 177 -20.47 -5.53 -6.01
C ALA A 177 -19.69 -6.76 -5.55
N ALA A 178 -18.42 -6.61 -5.18
CA ALA A 178 -17.63 -7.70 -4.60
C ALA A 178 -18.11 -8.08 -3.20
N LEU A 179 -18.46 -7.08 -2.38
CA LEU A 179 -19.00 -7.29 -1.04
C LEU A 179 -20.36 -8.03 -1.08
N GLN A 180 -21.25 -7.68 -2.02
CA GLN A 180 -22.51 -8.40 -2.22
C GLN A 180 -22.26 -9.88 -2.54
N GLN A 181 -21.24 -10.17 -3.37
CA GLN A 181 -20.87 -11.57 -3.65
C GLN A 181 -20.38 -12.30 -2.40
N CYS A 182 -19.67 -11.63 -1.49
CA CYS A 182 -19.28 -12.23 -0.19
C CYS A 182 -20.50 -12.53 0.67
N ILE A 183 -21.49 -11.63 0.69
CA ILE A 183 -22.76 -11.81 1.43
C ILE A 183 -23.56 -12.96 0.81
N ASP A 184 -23.70 -13.02 -0.50
CA ASP A 184 -24.44 -14.06 -1.22
C ASP A 184 -23.83 -15.45 -1.01
N ARG A 185 -22.50 -15.52 -0.79
CA ARG A 185 -21.79 -16.72 -0.40
C ARG A 185 -21.98 -17.11 1.08
N GLY A 186 -22.68 -16.28 1.87
CA GLY A 186 -22.91 -16.53 3.29
C GLY A 186 -21.65 -16.43 4.14
N TYR A 187 -20.66 -15.59 3.76
CA TYR A 187 -19.46 -15.40 4.57
C TYR A 187 -19.81 -14.66 5.86
N GLU A 188 -19.63 -15.29 7.01
CA GLU A 188 -20.14 -14.79 8.29
C GLU A 188 -19.21 -13.76 8.93
N ASN A 189 -17.88 -13.89 8.76
CA ASN A 189 -16.89 -13.02 9.41
C ASN A 189 -16.57 -11.76 8.58
N LEU A 190 -17.63 -11.06 8.15
CA LEU A 190 -17.51 -9.76 7.46
C LEU A 190 -17.37 -8.62 8.44
N PHE A 191 -16.60 -7.63 8.06
CA PHE A 191 -16.51 -6.34 8.75
C PHE A 191 -17.73 -5.47 8.44
N TYR A 192 -18.21 -4.74 9.45
CA TYR A 192 -19.32 -3.80 9.31
C TYR A 192 -18.95 -2.44 9.87
N THR A 193 -19.20 -1.37 9.11
CA THR A 193 -19.03 0.01 9.56
C THR A 193 -20.33 0.51 10.17
N SER A 194 -20.27 1.16 11.34
CA SER A 194 -21.43 1.87 11.89
C SER A 194 -21.66 3.20 11.16
N LYS A 195 -22.91 3.48 10.80
CA LYS A 195 -23.30 4.77 10.18
C LYS A 195 -23.10 5.96 11.13
N ASP A 196 -23.12 5.73 12.42
CA ASP A 196 -23.03 6.75 13.46
C ASP A 196 -21.61 7.00 13.95
N LEU A 197 -20.63 6.22 13.49
CA LEU A 197 -19.22 6.39 13.90
C LEU A 197 -18.62 7.66 13.32
N LYS A 198 -18.14 8.50 14.21
CA LYS A 198 -17.40 9.72 13.85
C LYS A 198 -15.90 9.46 13.63
N TYR A 199 -15.40 8.29 14.02
CA TYR A 199 -14.01 7.86 13.93
C TYR A 199 -13.93 6.32 13.84
N VAL A 200 -12.76 5.79 13.47
CA VAL A 200 -12.51 4.34 13.41
C VAL A 200 -12.27 3.83 14.82
N ASP A 201 -13.25 3.10 15.35
CA ASP A 201 -13.16 2.44 16.66
C ASP A 201 -12.98 0.92 16.42
N THR A 202 -11.77 0.44 16.65
CA THR A 202 -11.41 -0.96 16.36
C THR A 202 -11.88 -1.94 17.42
N GLU A 203 -11.98 -1.54 18.68
CA GLU A 203 -12.36 -2.47 19.77
C GLU A 203 -13.84 -2.89 19.71
N HIS A 204 -14.74 -1.98 19.36
CA HIS A 204 -16.17 -2.29 19.25
C HIS A 204 -16.54 -3.11 18.02
N GLN A 205 -15.70 -3.10 16.98
CA GLN A 205 -16.01 -3.74 15.70
C GLN A 205 -15.61 -5.23 15.66
N ILE A 206 -14.53 -5.61 16.32
CA ILE A 206 -14.05 -7.02 16.40
C ILE A 206 -15.05 -7.89 17.17
N ASN A 207 -15.78 -7.33 18.13
CA ASN A 207 -16.77 -8.02 18.94
C ASN A 207 -18.16 -8.15 18.30
N ASN A 208 -18.35 -7.65 17.06
CA ASN A 208 -19.68 -7.55 16.44
C ASN A 208 -20.09 -8.72 15.55
N ARG A 209 -19.54 -9.93 15.75
CA ARG A 209 -19.99 -11.17 15.07
C ARG A 209 -21.52 -11.43 15.16
N TYR A 210 -22.25 -10.69 16.00
CA TYR A 210 -23.69 -10.89 16.26
C TYR A 210 -24.60 -9.74 15.81
N ARG A 211 -24.10 -8.69 15.10
CA ARG A 211 -24.89 -7.48 14.80
C ARG A 211 -25.32 -7.31 13.34
N THR A 212 -25.43 -8.39 12.56
CA THR A 212 -25.94 -8.35 11.18
C THR A 212 -27.37 -7.80 11.03
N GLN A 213 -28.11 -7.60 12.13
CA GLN A 213 -29.47 -7.08 12.12
C GLN A 213 -29.60 -5.62 12.59
N ASP A 214 -28.50 -4.97 12.95
CA ASP A 214 -28.56 -3.55 13.36
C ASP A 214 -28.69 -2.66 12.11
N ARG A 215 -29.80 -1.94 12.00
CA ARG A 215 -30.11 -1.00 10.88
C ARG A 215 -29.07 0.11 10.71
N ASN A 216 -28.22 0.33 11.72
CA ASN A 216 -27.16 1.34 11.69
C ASN A 216 -25.82 0.80 11.22
N MET A 217 -25.72 -0.48 10.86
CA MET A 217 -24.51 -1.09 10.35
C MET A 217 -24.56 -1.26 8.83
N VAL A 218 -23.42 -1.02 8.17
CA VAL A 218 -23.22 -1.25 6.74
C VAL A 218 -22.07 -2.22 6.56
N ALA A 219 -22.27 -3.27 5.77
CA ALA A 219 -21.19 -4.21 5.47
C ALA A 219 -20.01 -3.53 4.79
N GLY A 220 -18.80 -3.96 5.11
CA GLY A 220 -17.56 -3.43 4.59
C GLY A 220 -17.08 -2.15 5.29
N PHE A 221 -15.93 -1.67 4.84
CA PHE A 221 -15.29 -0.44 5.34
C PHE A 221 -15.64 0.75 4.44
N SER A 222 -16.15 1.81 5.03
CA SER A 222 -16.47 3.04 4.28
C SER A 222 -15.32 4.04 4.38
N MET A 223 -14.54 4.16 3.30
CA MET A 223 -13.54 5.20 3.17
C MET A 223 -14.20 6.54 2.89
N THR A 224 -14.10 7.47 3.81
CA THR A 224 -14.70 8.81 3.71
C THR A 224 -13.64 9.89 3.82
N MET A 225 -13.99 11.14 3.49
CA MET A 225 -13.10 12.30 3.70
C MET A 225 -12.68 12.48 5.17
N LYS A 226 -13.41 11.91 6.13
CA LYS A 226 -13.08 11.98 7.56
C LYS A 226 -12.20 10.79 8.00
N THR A 227 -12.49 9.59 7.51
CA THR A 227 -11.75 8.38 7.90
C THR A 227 -10.43 8.23 7.14
N ARG A 228 -10.35 8.66 5.87
CA ARG A 228 -9.13 8.55 5.06
C ARG A 228 -7.89 9.16 5.72
N PRO A 229 -7.90 10.41 6.22
CA PRO A 229 -6.72 10.98 6.88
C PRO A 229 -6.28 10.19 8.12
N LEU A 230 -7.24 9.65 8.89
CA LEU A 230 -6.95 8.85 10.09
C LEU A 230 -6.27 7.53 9.73
N VAL A 231 -6.78 6.83 8.70
CA VAL A 231 -6.20 5.58 8.20
C VAL A 231 -4.78 5.82 7.68
N ILE A 232 -4.57 6.90 6.91
CA ILE A 232 -3.27 7.24 6.35
C ILE A 232 -2.27 7.60 7.45
N SER A 233 -2.68 8.43 8.42
CA SER A 233 -1.81 8.77 9.56
C SER A 233 -1.44 7.52 10.38
N LYS A 234 -2.36 6.58 10.53
CA LYS A 234 -2.09 5.33 11.25
C LYS A 234 -1.17 4.40 10.46
N LEU A 235 -1.33 4.35 9.15
CA LEU A 235 -0.42 3.62 8.26
C LEU A 235 1.02 4.18 8.37
N GLU A 236 1.18 5.50 8.29
CA GLU A 236 2.48 6.17 8.46
C GLU A 236 3.10 5.85 9.83
N GLU A 237 2.31 5.90 10.90
CA GLU A 237 2.76 5.56 12.26
C GLU A 237 3.28 4.12 12.34
N TYR A 238 2.56 3.13 11.78
CA TYR A 238 2.99 1.74 11.79
C TYR A 238 4.33 1.52 11.06
N PHE A 239 4.53 2.19 9.93
CA PHE A 239 5.81 2.12 9.22
C PHE A 239 6.94 2.80 9.99
N ARG A 240 6.70 4.00 10.54
CA ARG A 240 7.68 4.75 11.33
C ARG A 240 8.11 4.00 12.59
N GLU A 241 7.17 3.37 13.28
CA GLU A 241 7.42 2.59 14.49
C GLU A 241 7.89 1.16 14.20
N LYS A 242 7.91 0.76 12.93
CA LYS A 242 8.28 -0.59 12.49
C LYS A 242 7.44 -1.69 13.17
N SER A 243 6.18 -1.37 13.46
CA SER A 243 5.24 -2.26 14.14
C SER A 243 4.45 -3.15 13.19
N VAL A 244 4.65 -3.03 11.88
CA VAL A 244 4.11 -3.90 10.83
C VAL A 244 5.24 -4.59 10.08
N ILE A 245 5.01 -5.83 9.63
CA ILE A 245 5.95 -6.58 8.80
C ILE A 245 5.37 -6.72 7.39
N VAL A 246 6.04 -6.13 6.41
CA VAL A 246 5.64 -6.17 5.00
C VAL A 246 6.57 -7.06 4.21
N ARG A 247 6.01 -8.03 3.49
CA ARG A 247 6.77 -9.00 2.67
C ARG A 247 6.78 -8.66 1.19
N SER A 248 5.80 -7.87 0.73
CA SER A 248 5.56 -7.58 -0.67
C SER A 248 6.40 -6.42 -1.19
N ASN A 249 7.26 -6.68 -2.17
CA ASN A 249 7.89 -5.62 -2.97
C ASN A 249 6.86 -4.81 -3.77
N ARG A 250 5.77 -5.45 -4.25
CA ARG A 250 4.71 -4.76 -5.00
C ARG A 250 4.01 -3.69 -4.16
N LEU A 251 3.79 -3.97 -2.87
CA LEU A 251 3.23 -2.99 -1.94
C LEU A 251 4.20 -1.83 -1.70
N ILE A 252 5.48 -2.13 -1.46
CA ILE A 252 6.49 -1.09 -1.26
C ILE A 252 6.63 -0.21 -2.51
N ASP A 253 6.58 -0.78 -3.71
CA ASP A 253 6.61 -0.01 -4.97
C ASP A 253 5.43 0.97 -5.09
N GLU A 254 4.23 0.58 -4.63
CA GLU A 254 3.06 1.45 -4.60
C GLU A 254 3.20 2.55 -3.54
N LEU A 255 3.74 2.23 -2.38
CA LEU A 255 3.95 3.22 -1.32
C LEU A 255 4.98 4.29 -1.70
N PHE A 256 5.97 3.97 -2.53
CA PHE A 256 6.90 4.96 -3.08
C PHE A 256 6.24 5.99 -4.01
N VAL A 257 5.13 5.63 -4.64
CA VAL A 257 4.37 6.55 -5.51
C VAL A 257 3.12 7.11 -4.81
N PHE A 258 2.88 6.70 -3.56
CA PHE A 258 1.80 7.24 -2.74
C PHE A 258 2.24 8.56 -2.12
N ILE A 259 1.81 9.66 -2.74
CA ILE A 259 2.27 11.03 -2.44
C ILE A 259 1.13 11.91 -1.94
N TYR A 260 1.48 12.94 -1.16
CA TYR A 260 0.55 14.01 -0.86
C TYR A 260 0.39 14.92 -2.11
N ASN A 261 -0.85 15.12 -2.55
CA ASN A 261 -1.19 16.09 -3.58
C ASN A 261 -2.07 17.19 -2.96
N ASN A 262 -1.59 18.44 -2.93
CA ASN A 262 -2.28 19.56 -2.30
C ASN A 262 -2.75 19.24 -0.85
N ASN A 263 -1.87 18.67 -0.04
CA ASN A 263 -2.13 18.21 1.32
C ASN A 263 -3.22 17.12 1.44
N LYS A 264 -3.51 16.41 0.36
CA LYS A 264 -4.38 15.21 0.35
C LYS A 264 -3.61 14.02 -0.21
N ALA A 265 -3.60 12.92 0.52
CA ALA A 265 -3.05 11.65 0.06
C ALA A 265 -4.15 10.77 -0.55
#